data_c31da69449ca4b1ce597dc65f82721e1
#
_entry.id   c31da69449ca4b1ce597dc65f82721e1
#
_cell.length_a   1.000
_cell.length_b   1.000
_cell.length_c   1.000
_cell.angle_alpha   90.00
_cell.angle_beta   90.00
_cell.angle_gamma   90.00
#
_symmetry.space_group_name_H-M   'P 1'
#
loop_
_entity.id
_entity.type
_entity.pdbx_description
1 polymer ?
#
loop_
_entity_poly.entity_id
_entity_poly.type
_entity_poly.pdbx_seq_one_letter_code
_entity_poly.pdbx_strand_id
1 'polypeptide(L)'
;MTLRGFSLGTQNLYLRSVVKLHDHFNRNPAHLTEAEIKAFLCFTLSNNPIAASTYNIMIHGLKFFYEHVLNKKMLAIELPRHKEPQKLPDILSSSEVERIIKATKNLKYRTLFILIYGAGLRVAEAASLCIRDIDSERSSIHIRQGKGGKDRYVILSPVMLKTLRLYWKQCRSKASTQKRPTDFIFIGRTGEAISTASIAAIYRHSKKLAGIKKQGGVHALRHAFATHALEAGADLYVIKQLLGHASVTSTVRYYV
;
A
#
# COMPACT_ATOMS: atom_id res chain seq x y z
N MET A 1 -11.66 3.10 -18.06
CA MET A 1 -11.17 2.91 -16.68
C MET A 1 -11.45 4.11 -15.81
N THR A 2 -11.11 5.32 -16.23
CA THR A 2 -11.36 6.57 -15.46
C THR A 2 -12.83 6.77 -15.14
N LEU A 3 -13.72 6.63 -16.12
CA LEU A 3 -15.19 6.73 -15.94
C LEU A 3 -15.78 5.70 -14.96
N ARG A 4 -15.07 4.62 -14.66
CA ARG A 4 -15.44 3.61 -13.67
C ARG A 4 -14.75 3.80 -12.32
N GLY A 5 -14.07 4.93 -12.09
CA GLY A 5 -13.42 5.27 -10.82
C GLY A 5 -12.21 4.41 -10.47
N PHE A 6 -11.57 3.73 -11.45
CA PHE A 6 -10.35 2.97 -11.15
C PHE A 6 -9.19 3.89 -10.80
N SER A 7 -8.47 3.55 -9.73
CA SER A 7 -7.25 4.26 -9.36
C SER A 7 -6.19 4.19 -10.47
N LEU A 8 -5.34 5.21 -10.57
CA LEU A 8 -4.22 5.23 -11.53
C LEU A 8 -3.33 3.97 -11.40
N GLY A 9 -3.13 3.48 -10.18
CA GLY A 9 -2.39 2.25 -9.94
C GLY A 9 -3.04 1.03 -10.60
N THR A 10 -4.37 0.88 -10.48
CA THR A 10 -5.12 -0.20 -11.12
C THR A 10 -5.10 -0.07 -12.64
N GLN A 11 -5.27 1.17 -13.15
CA GLN A 11 -5.22 1.44 -14.59
C GLN A 11 -3.87 1.03 -15.19
N ASN A 12 -2.75 1.40 -14.53
CA ASN A 12 -1.40 1.04 -14.96
C ASN A 12 -1.15 -0.48 -14.93
N LEU A 13 -1.67 -1.18 -13.91
CA LEU A 13 -1.55 -2.64 -13.83
C LEU A 13 -2.30 -3.33 -14.98
N TYR A 14 -3.50 -2.88 -15.30
CA TYR A 14 -4.30 -3.42 -16.40
C TYR A 14 -3.66 -3.13 -17.75
N LEU A 15 -3.17 -1.90 -17.95
CA LEU A 15 -2.45 -1.53 -19.17
C LEU A 15 -1.21 -2.40 -19.37
N ARG A 16 -0.41 -2.60 -18.33
CA ARG A 16 0.78 -3.47 -18.39
C ARG A 16 0.44 -4.91 -18.77
N SER A 17 -0.74 -5.40 -18.42
CA SER A 17 -1.18 -6.74 -18.81
C SER A 17 -1.41 -6.84 -20.32
N VAL A 18 -2.00 -5.81 -20.91
CA VAL A 18 -2.23 -5.74 -22.37
C VAL A 18 -0.92 -5.54 -23.13
N VAL A 19 -0.02 -4.68 -22.62
CA VAL A 19 1.32 -4.47 -23.20
C VAL A 19 2.11 -5.78 -23.22
N LYS A 20 2.13 -6.53 -22.12
CA LYS A 20 2.81 -7.84 -22.09
C LYS A 20 2.26 -8.84 -23.10
N LEU A 21 0.95 -8.83 -23.31
CA LEU A 21 0.31 -9.67 -24.35
C LEU A 21 0.73 -9.24 -25.75
N HIS A 22 0.75 -7.92 -26.02
CA HIS A 22 1.25 -7.35 -27.26
C HIS A 22 2.71 -7.75 -27.53
N ASP A 23 3.58 -7.54 -26.54
CA ASP A 23 5.03 -7.78 -26.66
C ASP A 23 5.34 -9.27 -26.89
N HIS A 24 4.50 -10.18 -26.34
CA HIS A 24 4.68 -11.62 -26.52
C HIS A 24 4.41 -12.08 -27.97
N PHE A 25 3.38 -11.52 -28.61
CA PHE A 25 3.01 -11.90 -30.00
C PHE A 25 3.53 -10.91 -31.06
N ASN A 26 4.03 -9.76 -30.65
CA ASN A 26 4.36 -8.62 -31.52
C ASN A 26 3.23 -8.28 -32.50
N ARG A 27 1.98 -8.41 -32.03
CA ARG A 27 0.74 -8.21 -32.81
C ARG A 27 -0.28 -7.41 -32.00
N ASN A 28 -1.20 -6.74 -32.71
CA ASN A 28 -2.28 -6.02 -32.04
C ASN A 28 -3.15 -7.00 -31.23
N PRO A 29 -3.28 -6.81 -29.92
CA PRO A 29 -4.08 -7.66 -29.04
C PRO A 29 -5.55 -7.81 -29.48
N ALA A 30 -6.09 -6.83 -30.20
CA ALA A 30 -7.47 -6.88 -30.69
C ALA A 30 -7.73 -8.01 -31.72
N HIS A 31 -6.68 -8.51 -32.37
CA HIS A 31 -6.75 -9.55 -33.40
C HIS A 31 -6.34 -10.94 -32.90
N LEU A 32 -6.04 -11.08 -31.61
CA LEU A 32 -5.68 -12.37 -31.02
C LEU A 32 -6.94 -13.20 -30.75
N THR A 33 -6.79 -14.50 -30.95
CA THR A 33 -7.81 -15.50 -30.66
C THR A 33 -7.80 -15.89 -29.18
N GLU A 34 -8.88 -16.50 -28.72
CA GLU A 34 -8.93 -17.04 -27.34
C GLU A 34 -7.85 -18.09 -27.09
N ALA A 35 -7.54 -18.93 -28.08
CA ALA A 35 -6.50 -19.95 -27.98
C ALA A 35 -5.12 -19.33 -27.77
N GLU A 36 -4.80 -18.26 -28.50
CA GLU A 36 -3.55 -17.53 -28.34
C GLU A 36 -3.44 -16.86 -26.96
N ILE A 37 -4.54 -16.28 -26.46
CA ILE A 37 -4.55 -15.68 -25.12
C ILE A 37 -4.34 -16.75 -24.04
N LYS A 38 -4.98 -17.92 -24.16
CA LYS A 38 -4.75 -19.06 -23.27
C LYS A 38 -3.31 -19.54 -23.33
N ALA A 39 -2.74 -19.67 -24.52
CA ALA A 39 -1.35 -20.06 -24.71
C ALA A 39 -0.37 -19.08 -24.03
N PHE A 40 -0.59 -17.76 -24.16
CA PHE A 40 0.18 -16.73 -23.47
C PHE A 40 0.10 -16.87 -21.94
N LEU A 41 -1.07 -17.14 -21.40
CA LEU A 41 -1.26 -17.29 -19.97
C LEU A 41 -0.56 -18.56 -19.43
N CYS A 42 -0.66 -19.67 -20.19
CA CYS A 42 0.07 -20.89 -19.88
C CYS A 42 1.59 -20.66 -19.96
N PHE A 43 2.08 -20.01 -21.01
CA PHE A 43 3.48 -19.63 -21.18
C PHE A 43 3.98 -18.80 -19.99
N THR A 44 3.19 -17.82 -19.56
CA THR A 44 3.55 -16.95 -18.42
C THR A 44 3.66 -17.71 -17.12
N LEU A 45 2.84 -18.74 -16.90
CA LEU A 45 2.92 -19.60 -15.71
C LEU A 45 4.10 -20.57 -15.75
N SER A 46 4.41 -21.14 -16.94
CA SER A 46 5.45 -22.15 -17.08
C SER A 46 6.85 -21.57 -17.05
N ASN A 47 7.06 -20.43 -17.71
CA ASN A 47 8.42 -19.88 -17.90
C ASN A 47 8.83 -18.80 -16.89
N ASN A 48 7.86 -18.21 -16.18
CA ASN A 48 8.12 -17.22 -15.15
C ASN A 48 7.25 -17.52 -13.93
N PRO A 49 7.81 -18.02 -12.81
CA PRO A 49 7.04 -18.21 -11.58
C PRO A 49 6.63 -16.84 -11.02
N ILE A 50 5.52 -16.32 -11.53
CA ILE A 50 4.91 -15.09 -11.00
C ILE A 50 3.99 -15.45 -9.83
N ALA A 51 3.91 -14.54 -8.85
CA ALA A 51 2.97 -14.71 -7.74
C ALA A 51 1.54 -14.83 -8.27
N ALA A 52 0.73 -15.70 -7.65
CA ALA A 52 -0.67 -15.92 -8.03
C ALA A 52 -1.49 -14.61 -8.07
N SER A 53 -1.23 -13.68 -7.15
CA SER A 53 -1.83 -12.33 -7.15
C SER A 53 -1.50 -11.55 -8.43
N THR A 54 -0.27 -11.59 -8.90
CA THR A 54 0.16 -10.91 -10.12
C THR A 54 -0.51 -11.52 -11.35
N TYR A 55 -0.59 -12.85 -11.40
CA TYR A 55 -1.30 -13.57 -12.44
C TYR A 55 -2.79 -13.23 -12.46
N ASN A 56 -3.45 -13.24 -11.30
CA ASN A 56 -4.86 -12.88 -11.19
C ASN A 56 -5.14 -11.43 -11.64
N ILE A 57 -4.24 -10.49 -11.31
CA ILE A 57 -4.34 -9.10 -11.79
C ILE A 57 -4.22 -9.05 -13.31
N MET A 58 -3.31 -9.82 -13.89
CA MET A 58 -3.15 -9.90 -15.36
C MET A 58 -4.42 -10.41 -16.03
N ILE A 59 -5.01 -11.47 -15.52
CA ILE A 59 -6.31 -11.99 -16.00
C ILE A 59 -7.39 -10.90 -15.96
N HIS A 60 -7.52 -10.20 -14.82
CA HIS A 60 -8.51 -9.14 -14.68
C HIS A 60 -8.26 -7.98 -15.66
N GLY A 61 -7.01 -7.63 -15.91
CA GLY A 61 -6.64 -6.60 -16.89
C GLY A 61 -6.99 -6.98 -18.31
N LEU A 62 -6.71 -8.22 -18.73
CA LEU A 62 -7.06 -8.75 -20.04
C LEU A 62 -8.58 -8.87 -20.22
N LYS A 63 -9.29 -9.42 -19.22
CA LYS A 63 -10.76 -9.45 -19.24
C LYS A 63 -11.35 -8.06 -19.43
N PHE A 64 -10.89 -7.09 -18.64
CA PHE A 64 -11.35 -5.71 -18.77
C PHE A 64 -11.13 -5.16 -20.19
N PHE A 65 -9.97 -5.41 -20.78
CA PHE A 65 -9.64 -4.95 -22.13
C PHE A 65 -10.58 -5.55 -23.17
N TYR A 66 -10.75 -6.87 -23.19
CA TYR A 66 -11.60 -7.52 -24.19
C TYR A 66 -13.07 -7.21 -24.00
N GLU A 67 -13.60 -7.25 -22.78
CA GLU A 67 -15.02 -7.04 -22.50
C GLU A 67 -15.45 -5.57 -22.65
N HIS A 68 -14.62 -4.64 -22.17
CA HIS A 68 -15.05 -3.25 -22.01
C HIS A 68 -14.38 -2.27 -22.96
N VAL A 69 -13.30 -2.64 -23.62
CA VAL A 69 -12.65 -1.80 -24.64
C VAL A 69 -12.98 -2.31 -26.03
N LEU A 70 -12.95 -3.63 -26.25
CA LEU A 70 -13.22 -4.22 -27.55
C LEU A 70 -14.65 -4.70 -27.72
N ASN A 71 -15.49 -4.64 -26.67
CA ASN A 71 -16.87 -5.18 -26.65
C ASN A 71 -16.98 -6.65 -27.11
N LYS A 72 -15.88 -7.38 -27.00
CA LYS A 72 -15.83 -8.81 -27.23
C LYS A 72 -16.23 -9.48 -25.93
N LYS A 73 -17.41 -10.17 -25.89
CA LYS A 73 -17.66 -11.12 -24.81
C LYS A 73 -16.52 -12.14 -24.91
N MET A 74 -15.56 -12.03 -24.02
CA MET A 74 -14.61 -13.10 -23.78
C MET A 74 -15.40 -14.21 -23.13
N LEU A 75 -16.03 -15.01 -24.01
CA LEU A 75 -16.77 -16.19 -23.65
C LEU A 75 -15.89 -17.00 -22.73
N ALA A 76 -16.29 -17.01 -21.45
CA ALA A 76 -15.93 -18.05 -20.51
C ALA A 76 -14.50 -18.59 -20.67
N ILE A 77 -13.49 -17.71 -20.80
CA ILE A 77 -12.18 -18.16 -20.38
C ILE A 77 -12.34 -18.34 -18.86
N GLU A 78 -12.80 -19.51 -18.47
CA GLU A 78 -12.62 -20.05 -17.13
C GLU A 78 -11.10 -20.22 -16.96
N LEU A 79 -10.44 -19.06 -16.83
CA LEU A 79 -9.04 -19.04 -16.49
C LEU A 79 -8.98 -19.42 -15.01
N PRO A 80 -8.44 -20.58 -14.69
CA PRO A 80 -8.39 -21.03 -13.32
C PRO A 80 -7.60 -19.98 -12.54
N ARG A 81 -8.28 -19.35 -11.59
CA ARG A 81 -7.60 -18.47 -10.64
C ARG A 81 -6.60 -19.32 -9.88
N HIS A 82 -5.36 -18.91 -9.88
CA HIS A 82 -4.36 -19.56 -9.05
C HIS A 82 -4.76 -19.33 -7.57
N LYS A 83 -5.05 -20.43 -6.85
CA LYS A 83 -5.26 -20.36 -5.40
C LYS A 83 -3.94 -19.95 -4.77
N GLU A 84 -3.92 -18.81 -4.09
CA GLU A 84 -2.78 -18.45 -3.26
C GLU A 84 -2.77 -19.34 -2.01
N PRO A 85 -1.65 -20.03 -1.73
CA PRO A 85 -1.48 -20.61 -0.40
C PRO A 85 -1.56 -19.46 0.61
N GLN A 86 -2.50 -19.54 1.53
CA GLN A 86 -2.63 -18.54 2.59
C GLN A 86 -1.45 -18.72 3.57
N LYS A 87 -0.35 -18.03 3.29
CA LYS A 87 0.74 -17.91 4.26
C LYS A 87 0.31 -16.87 5.29
N LEU A 88 0.33 -17.26 6.56
CA LEU A 88 0.19 -16.30 7.65
C LEU A 88 1.32 -15.27 7.55
N PRO A 89 1.02 -13.97 7.64
CA PRO A 89 2.06 -12.95 7.58
C PRO A 89 2.96 -13.04 8.82
N ASP A 90 4.26 -12.87 8.63
CA ASP A 90 5.21 -12.71 9.73
C ASP A 90 4.89 -11.40 10.48
N ILE A 91 4.35 -11.50 11.69
CA ILE A 91 4.05 -10.33 12.51
C ILE A 91 5.31 -9.88 13.24
N LEU A 92 5.63 -8.59 13.13
CA LEU A 92 6.72 -7.98 13.89
C LEU A 92 6.31 -7.85 15.36
N SER A 93 7.15 -8.27 16.29
CA SER A 93 6.95 -7.99 17.72
C SER A 93 7.17 -6.51 18.04
N SER A 94 6.68 -6.05 19.18
CA SER A 94 6.88 -4.66 19.64
C SER A 94 8.37 -4.30 19.72
N SER A 95 9.21 -5.22 20.19
CA SER A 95 10.67 -5.02 20.26
C SER A 95 11.32 -4.95 18.87
N GLU A 96 10.83 -5.72 17.90
CA GLU A 96 11.30 -5.67 16.50
C GLU A 96 10.93 -4.33 15.84
N VAL A 97 9.71 -3.86 16.06
CA VAL A 97 9.26 -2.54 15.58
C VAL A 97 10.14 -1.43 16.19
N GLU A 98 10.38 -1.48 17.48
CA GLU A 98 11.23 -0.51 18.17
C GLU A 98 12.66 -0.49 17.60
N ARG A 99 13.26 -1.66 17.36
CA ARG A 99 14.59 -1.78 16.74
C ARG A 99 14.63 -1.17 15.35
N ILE A 100 13.61 -1.40 14.51
CA ILE A 100 13.51 -0.80 13.17
C ILE A 100 13.44 0.73 13.28
N ILE A 101 12.61 1.26 14.18
CA ILE A 101 12.44 2.69 14.40
C ILE A 101 13.77 3.30 14.88
N LYS A 102 14.46 2.67 15.85
CA LYS A 102 15.76 3.12 16.37
C LYS A 102 16.86 3.08 15.30
N ALA A 103 16.89 2.04 14.46
CA ALA A 103 17.84 1.92 13.35
C ALA A 103 17.60 2.95 12.23
N THR A 104 16.43 3.59 12.19
CA THR A 104 16.10 4.62 11.20
C THR A 104 16.71 5.97 11.60
N LYS A 105 17.90 6.28 11.10
CA LYS A 105 18.64 7.51 11.47
C LYS A 105 17.94 8.80 11.03
N ASN A 106 17.36 8.82 9.83
CA ASN A 106 16.70 10.00 9.28
C ASN A 106 15.36 10.25 9.98
N LEU A 107 15.22 11.41 10.63
CA LEU A 107 14.06 11.79 11.45
C LEU A 107 12.74 11.79 10.65
N LYS A 108 12.74 12.19 9.37
CA LYS A 108 11.57 12.16 8.50
C LYS A 108 10.99 10.74 8.39
N TYR A 109 11.82 9.77 8.05
CA TYR A 109 11.38 8.39 7.89
C TYR A 109 11.07 7.72 9.23
N ARG A 110 11.82 8.05 10.27
CA ARG A 110 11.51 7.59 11.63
C ARG A 110 10.12 8.05 12.07
N THR A 111 9.79 9.32 11.85
CA THR A 111 8.46 9.87 12.14
C THR A 111 7.37 9.18 11.32
N LEU A 112 7.62 8.96 10.02
CA LEU A 112 6.70 8.19 9.16
C LEU A 112 6.43 6.78 9.71
N PHE A 113 7.46 6.05 10.13
CA PHE A 113 7.28 4.69 10.65
C PHE A 113 6.53 4.67 11.97
N ILE A 114 6.79 5.66 12.85
CA ILE A 114 6.03 5.84 14.10
C ILE A 114 4.55 6.08 13.80
N LEU A 115 4.20 6.91 12.80
CA LEU A 115 2.82 7.17 12.42
C LEU A 115 2.16 5.94 11.79
N ILE A 116 2.86 5.24 10.90
CA ILE A 116 2.34 4.03 10.25
C ILE A 116 2.03 2.95 11.29
N TYR A 117 2.92 2.75 12.26
CA TYR A 117 2.71 1.79 13.35
C TYR A 117 1.71 2.31 14.38
N GLY A 118 1.85 3.54 14.88
CA GLY A 118 1.05 4.03 16.00
C GLY A 118 -0.40 4.35 15.66
N ALA A 119 -0.70 4.68 14.39
CA ALA A 119 -2.06 4.97 13.92
C ALA A 119 -2.56 3.97 12.86
N GLY A 120 -1.81 2.93 12.55
CA GLY A 120 -2.20 1.92 11.57
C GLY A 120 -2.38 2.45 10.15
N LEU A 121 -1.64 3.49 9.74
CA LEU A 121 -1.80 4.13 8.44
C LEU A 121 -1.32 3.23 7.29
N ARG A 122 -1.97 3.38 6.11
CA ARG A 122 -1.37 2.87 4.87
C ARG A 122 -0.17 3.74 4.49
N VAL A 123 0.81 3.15 3.82
CA VAL A 123 2.03 3.88 3.39
C VAL A 123 1.68 5.11 2.54
N ALA A 124 0.72 4.97 1.63
CA ALA A 124 0.26 6.07 0.79
C ALA A 124 -0.45 7.17 1.59
N GLU A 125 -1.26 6.80 2.59
CA GLU A 125 -1.93 7.75 3.49
C GLU A 125 -0.90 8.55 4.30
N ALA A 126 0.08 7.86 4.88
CA ALA A 126 1.15 8.53 5.61
C ALA A 126 2.00 9.45 4.70
N ALA A 127 2.26 9.04 3.46
CA ALA A 127 3.02 9.84 2.49
C ALA A 127 2.31 11.13 2.09
N SER A 128 0.98 11.08 1.93
CA SER A 128 0.14 12.22 1.50
C SER A 128 -0.47 13.03 2.64
N LEU A 129 -0.07 12.77 3.88
CA LEU A 129 -0.60 13.45 5.06
C LEU A 129 -0.28 14.96 5.01
N CYS A 130 -1.30 15.79 5.20
CA CYS A 130 -1.20 17.24 5.20
C CYS A 130 -1.23 17.81 6.64
N ILE A 131 -0.73 19.03 6.80
CA ILE A 131 -0.72 19.74 8.09
C ILE A 131 -2.14 19.87 8.65
N ARG A 132 -3.10 20.25 7.79
CA ARG A 132 -4.52 20.44 8.12
C ARG A 132 -5.24 19.15 8.57
N ASP A 133 -4.60 17.98 8.37
CA ASP A 133 -5.16 16.69 8.77
C ASP A 133 -4.84 16.35 10.24
N ILE A 134 -3.95 17.12 10.87
CA ILE A 134 -3.53 16.93 12.27
C ILE A 134 -4.37 17.82 13.17
N ASP A 135 -5.21 17.20 13.99
CA ASP A 135 -5.96 17.88 15.05
C ASP A 135 -5.32 17.54 16.41
N SER A 136 -4.52 18.48 16.91
CA SER A 136 -3.83 18.29 18.20
C SER A 136 -4.75 18.46 19.40
N GLU A 137 -5.86 19.20 19.28
CA GLU A 137 -6.82 19.41 20.36
C GLU A 137 -7.68 18.16 20.57
N ARG A 138 -8.17 17.57 19.46
CA ARG A 138 -8.96 16.34 19.51
C ARG A 138 -8.10 15.08 19.52
N SER A 139 -6.77 15.21 19.52
CA SER A 139 -5.83 14.07 19.48
C SER A 139 -6.16 13.10 18.32
N SER A 140 -6.44 13.64 17.14
CA SER A 140 -6.86 12.85 15.98
C SER A 140 -6.12 13.23 14.68
N ILE A 141 -6.07 12.29 13.75
CA ILE A 141 -5.59 12.49 12.39
C ILE A 141 -6.75 12.20 11.44
N HIS A 142 -7.07 13.13 10.56
CA HIS A 142 -8.06 12.94 9.51
C HIS A 142 -7.43 12.30 8.28
N ILE A 143 -7.83 11.09 7.93
CA ILE A 143 -7.39 10.39 6.72
C ILE A 143 -8.42 10.59 5.64
N ARG A 144 -8.07 11.43 4.65
CA ARG A 144 -8.93 11.76 3.51
C ARG A 144 -8.78 10.72 2.42
N GLN A 145 -9.89 10.45 1.72
CA GLN A 145 -9.94 9.58 0.54
C GLN A 145 -9.20 8.25 0.71
N GLY A 146 -9.42 7.59 1.84
CA GLY A 146 -8.93 6.24 2.07
C GLY A 146 -9.37 5.26 0.97
N LYS A 147 -8.99 3.98 1.08
CA LYS A 147 -9.39 2.95 0.11
C LYS A 147 -10.92 2.95 -0.07
N GLY A 148 -11.38 3.22 -1.30
CA GLY A 148 -12.81 3.34 -1.63
C GLY A 148 -13.37 4.76 -1.42
N GLY A 149 -12.53 5.80 -1.31
CA GLY A 149 -12.95 7.20 -1.19
C GLY A 149 -13.55 7.58 0.16
N LYS A 150 -13.44 6.73 1.19
CA LYS A 150 -14.02 6.98 2.51
C LYS A 150 -13.02 7.64 3.45
N ASP A 151 -13.45 8.74 4.08
CA ASP A 151 -12.70 9.41 5.12
C ASP A 151 -12.83 8.65 6.46
N ARG A 152 -11.80 8.79 7.30
CA ARG A 152 -11.82 8.28 8.67
C ARG A 152 -10.91 9.10 9.58
N TYR A 153 -11.19 9.06 10.86
CA TYR A 153 -10.29 9.58 11.89
C TYR A 153 -9.53 8.44 12.55
N VAL A 154 -8.26 8.67 12.87
CA VAL A 154 -7.43 7.76 13.64
C VAL A 154 -6.79 8.49 14.82
N ILE A 155 -6.38 7.75 15.84
CA ILE A 155 -5.85 8.30 17.08
C ILE A 155 -4.46 8.92 16.83
N LEU A 156 -4.25 10.13 17.36
CA LEU A 156 -2.96 10.80 17.44
C LEU A 156 -2.44 10.73 18.88
N SER A 157 -1.60 9.75 19.20
CA SER A 157 -1.05 9.65 20.54
C SER A 157 -0.12 10.82 20.88
N PRO A 158 0.07 11.15 22.18
CA PRO A 158 1.01 12.20 22.61
C PRO A 158 2.44 11.98 22.08
N VAL A 159 2.88 10.73 22.00
CA VAL A 159 4.20 10.35 21.45
C VAL A 159 4.30 10.68 19.96
N MET A 160 3.26 10.37 19.18
CA MET A 160 3.21 10.70 17.75
C MET A 160 3.21 12.22 17.54
N LEU A 161 2.41 12.96 18.31
CA LEU A 161 2.36 14.41 18.22
C LEU A 161 3.70 15.07 18.58
N LYS A 162 4.34 14.61 19.66
CA LYS A 162 5.69 15.07 20.06
C LYS A 162 6.71 14.83 18.93
N THR A 163 6.67 13.65 18.32
CA THR A 163 7.60 13.28 17.24
C THR A 163 7.34 14.10 15.97
N LEU A 164 6.07 14.35 15.61
CA LEU A 164 5.69 15.23 14.50
C LEU A 164 6.19 16.66 14.73
N ARG A 165 5.98 17.23 15.92
CA ARG A 165 6.46 18.57 16.29
C ARG A 165 7.98 18.67 16.21
N LEU A 166 8.71 17.65 16.68
CA LEU A 166 10.16 17.59 16.58
C LEU A 166 10.63 17.56 15.12
N TYR A 167 10.05 16.68 14.31
CA TYR A 167 10.34 16.61 12.86
C TYR A 167 10.03 17.95 12.18
N TRP A 168 8.89 18.56 12.47
CA TRP A 168 8.49 19.85 11.92
C TRP A 168 9.53 20.92 12.21
N LYS A 169 9.88 21.09 13.49
CA LYS A 169 10.86 22.10 13.95
C LYS A 169 12.25 21.89 13.35
N GLN A 170 12.74 20.66 13.29
CA GLN A 170 14.13 20.39 12.89
C GLN A 170 14.33 20.25 11.38
N CYS A 171 13.36 19.76 10.67
CA CYS A 171 13.53 19.35 9.28
C CYS A 171 12.58 20.06 8.30
N ARG A 172 11.29 20.16 8.66
CA ARG A 172 10.26 20.61 7.72
C ARG A 172 10.22 22.13 7.58
N SER A 173 10.31 22.87 8.69
CA SER A 173 10.33 24.33 8.67
C SER A 173 11.50 24.90 7.89
N LYS A 174 12.67 24.27 7.97
CA LYS A 174 13.88 24.67 7.23
C LYS A 174 13.78 24.39 5.73
N ALA A 175 13.01 23.38 5.32
CA ALA A 175 12.79 23.05 3.92
C ALA A 175 11.74 23.97 3.25
N SER A 176 11.04 24.81 4.01
CA SER A 176 10.00 25.72 3.53
C SER A 176 10.51 26.92 2.74
N THR A 177 11.82 27.07 2.55
CA THR A 177 12.42 28.09 1.66
C THR A 177 12.22 27.77 0.17
N GLN A 178 11.64 26.62 -0.17
CA GLN A 178 11.28 26.29 -1.54
C GLN A 178 10.08 27.12 -2.03
N LYS A 179 10.13 27.56 -3.27
CA LYS A 179 9.23 28.51 -3.96
C LYS A 179 7.73 28.14 -4.00
N ARG A 180 7.33 26.96 -3.48
CA ARG A 180 5.91 26.54 -3.38
C ARG A 180 5.66 25.91 -2.01
N PRO A 181 4.92 26.58 -1.14
CA PRO A 181 4.49 25.99 0.12
C PRO A 181 3.54 24.83 -0.20
N THR A 182 3.92 23.60 0.15
CA THR A 182 3.04 22.44 0.07
C THR A 182 2.46 22.16 1.43
N ASP A 183 1.18 21.78 1.48
CA ASP A 183 0.51 21.37 2.71
C ASP A 183 1.00 20.01 3.25
N PHE A 184 1.78 19.25 2.45
CA PHE A 184 2.26 17.94 2.85
C PHE A 184 3.24 18.02 4.03
N ILE A 185 3.04 17.17 5.03
CA ILE A 185 3.97 17.04 6.17
C ILE A 185 5.30 16.46 5.69
N PHE A 186 5.26 15.41 4.87
CA PHE A 186 6.43 14.70 4.39
C PHE A 186 6.68 14.99 2.92
N ILE A 187 7.66 15.84 2.66
CA ILE A 187 8.02 16.24 1.29
C ILE A 187 9.17 15.41 0.73
N GLY A 188 9.07 15.10 -0.56
CA GLY A 188 10.15 14.54 -1.38
C GLY A 188 11.18 15.59 -1.78
N ARG A 189 12.08 15.22 -2.68
CA ARG A 189 13.12 16.13 -3.22
C ARG A 189 12.53 17.22 -4.13
N THR A 190 11.42 16.96 -4.76
CA THR A 190 10.74 17.87 -5.69
C THR A 190 9.80 18.86 -5.00
N GLY A 191 9.65 18.79 -3.66
CA GLY A 191 8.67 19.58 -2.92
C GLY A 191 7.27 18.96 -2.85
N GLU A 192 6.99 17.92 -3.63
CA GLU A 192 5.75 17.15 -3.59
C GLU A 192 5.76 16.12 -2.45
N ALA A 193 4.63 15.43 -2.26
CA ALA A 193 4.55 14.33 -1.30
C ALA A 193 5.68 13.30 -1.49
N ILE A 194 6.20 12.77 -0.40
CA ILE A 194 7.25 11.75 -0.47
C ILE A 194 6.76 10.50 -1.20
N SER A 195 7.60 9.92 -2.07
CA SER A 195 7.22 8.71 -2.78
C SER A 195 7.18 7.48 -1.87
N THR A 196 6.17 6.63 -2.07
CA THR A 196 6.05 5.35 -1.35
C THR A 196 7.23 4.42 -1.63
N ALA A 197 7.86 4.53 -2.80
CA ALA A 197 9.06 3.78 -3.15
C ALA A 197 10.26 4.18 -2.27
N SER A 198 10.45 5.48 -2.02
CA SER A 198 11.50 5.98 -1.10
C SER A 198 11.26 5.49 0.32
N ILE A 199 10.02 5.51 0.79
CA ILE A 199 9.65 4.99 2.12
C ILE A 199 9.99 3.49 2.21
N ALA A 200 9.61 2.71 1.19
CA ALA A 200 9.89 1.28 1.15
C ALA A 200 11.39 0.95 1.09
N ALA A 201 12.18 1.74 0.37
CA ALA A 201 13.63 1.57 0.30
C ALA A 201 14.31 1.81 1.67
N ILE A 202 13.96 2.90 2.35
CA ILE A 202 14.50 3.20 3.68
C ILE A 202 14.03 2.18 4.72
N TYR A 203 12.78 1.73 4.67
CA TYR A 203 12.30 0.68 5.55
C TYR A 203 13.11 -0.61 5.41
N ARG A 204 13.34 -1.08 4.18
CA ARG A 204 14.16 -2.27 3.92
C ARG A 204 15.58 -2.12 4.48
N HIS A 205 16.18 -0.95 4.29
CA HIS A 205 17.50 -0.64 4.84
C HIS A 205 17.50 -0.66 6.37
N SER A 206 16.56 0.04 7.01
CA SER A 206 16.42 0.10 8.47
C SER A 206 16.15 -1.28 9.08
N LYS A 207 15.30 -2.08 8.44
CA LYS A 207 15.00 -3.45 8.84
C LYS A 207 16.22 -4.36 8.79
N LYS A 208 17.05 -4.23 7.73
CA LYS A 208 18.34 -4.94 7.60
C LYS A 208 19.31 -4.53 8.72
N LEU A 209 19.45 -3.22 8.99
CA LEU A 209 20.29 -2.71 10.10
C LEU A 209 19.81 -3.18 11.47
N ALA A 210 18.50 -3.32 11.66
CA ALA A 210 17.89 -3.85 12.88
C ALA A 210 18.06 -5.38 13.04
N GLY A 211 18.64 -6.08 12.06
CA GLY A 211 18.82 -7.54 12.09
C GLY A 211 17.52 -8.33 11.98
N ILE A 212 16.46 -7.75 11.39
CA ILE A 212 15.15 -8.41 11.27
C ILE A 212 15.08 -9.22 9.98
N LYS A 213 14.95 -10.55 10.10
CA LYS A 213 14.88 -11.48 8.95
C LYS A 213 13.45 -11.75 8.46
N LYS A 214 12.42 -11.48 9.29
CA LYS A 214 11.00 -11.69 8.95
C LYS A 214 10.65 -11.09 7.58
N GLN A 215 9.78 -11.73 6.82
CA GLN A 215 9.36 -11.24 5.51
C GLN A 215 8.43 -10.02 5.65
N GLY A 216 8.25 -9.25 4.58
CA GLY A 216 7.34 -8.12 4.53
C GLY A 216 8.01 -6.75 4.38
N GLY A 217 7.26 -5.85 3.73
CA GLY A 217 7.61 -4.45 3.52
C GLY A 217 7.06 -3.54 4.63
N VAL A 218 6.98 -2.24 4.36
CA VAL A 218 6.47 -1.22 5.31
C VAL A 218 5.09 -1.55 5.87
N HIS A 219 4.27 -2.26 5.09
CA HIS A 219 2.93 -2.69 5.52
C HIS A 219 2.95 -3.60 6.75
N ALA A 220 4.09 -4.26 7.03
CA ALA A 220 4.27 -5.05 8.24
C ALA A 220 4.11 -4.22 9.53
N LEU A 221 4.45 -2.92 9.49
CA LEU A 221 4.22 -2.02 10.63
C LEU A 221 2.72 -1.84 10.93
N ARG A 222 1.91 -1.70 9.89
CA ARG A 222 0.45 -1.61 10.05
C ARG A 222 -0.16 -2.95 10.48
N HIS A 223 0.38 -4.08 10.00
CA HIS A 223 -0.03 -5.39 10.47
C HIS A 223 0.29 -5.56 11.96
N ALA A 224 1.51 -5.20 12.37
CA ALA A 224 1.91 -5.22 13.77
C ALA A 224 1.01 -4.33 14.64
N PHE A 225 0.63 -3.12 14.19
CA PHE A 225 -0.35 -2.30 14.89
C PHE A 225 -1.65 -3.04 15.15
N ALA A 226 -2.23 -3.67 14.10
CA ALA A 226 -3.49 -4.37 14.22
C ALA A 226 -3.43 -5.54 15.21
N THR A 227 -2.37 -6.36 15.10
CA THR A 227 -2.18 -7.51 15.99
C THR A 227 -1.94 -7.07 17.43
N HIS A 228 -1.04 -6.12 17.66
CA HIS A 228 -0.74 -5.64 19.03
C HIS A 228 -1.94 -4.92 19.67
N ALA A 229 -2.78 -4.24 18.88
CA ALA A 229 -4.00 -3.64 19.40
C ALA A 229 -5.01 -4.72 19.83
N LEU A 230 -5.14 -5.82 19.08
CA LEU A 230 -5.96 -6.98 19.46
C LEU A 230 -5.42 -7.67 20.71
N GLU A 231 -4.11 -7.93 20.77
CA GLU A 231 -3.43 -8.51 21.93
C GLU A 231 -3.60 -7.66 23.20
N ALA A 232 -3.68 -6.32 23.02
CA ALA A 232 -3.97 -5.38 24.09
C ALA A 232 -5.48 -5.30 24.47
N GLY A 233 -6.34 -6.14 23.87
CA GLY A 233 -7.76 -6.22 24.17
C GLY A 233 -8.65 -5.22 23.44
N ALA A 234 -8.13 -4.54 22.40
CA ALA A 234 -8.98 -3.65 21.60
C ALA A 234 -10.02 -4.44 20.79
N ASP A 235 -11.24 -3.92 20.73
CA ASP A 235 -12.32 -4.53 19.98
C ASP A 235 -12.00 -4.60 18.46
N LEU A 236 -12.30 -5.73 17.83
CA LEU A 236 -12.05 -5.98 16.42
C LEU A 236 -12.75 -4.98 15.50
N TYR A 237 -13.96 -4.55 15.88
CA TYR A 237 -14.73 -3.59 15.09
C TYR A 237 -14.08 -2.21 15.13
N VAL A 238 -13.57 -1.81 16.30
CA VAL A 238 -12.81 -0.55 16.46
C VAL A 238 -11.55 -0.58 15.60
N ILE A 239 -10.79 -1.68 15.64
CA ILE A 239 -9.59 -1.84 14.80
C ILE A 239 -9.94 -1.80 13.32
N LYS A 240 -11.01 -2.48 12.90
CA LYS A 240 -11.53 -2.42 11.52
C LYS A 240 -11.81 -0.98 11.09
N GLN A 241 -12.47 -0.18 11.94
CA GLN A 241 -12.76 1.22 11.64
C GLN A 241 -11.48 2.05 11.54
N LEU A 242 -10.56 1.94 12.50
CA LEU A 242 -9.28 2.63 12.49
C LEU A 242 -8.46 2.30 11.23
N LEU A 243 -8.45 1.04 10.84
CA LEU A 243 -7.76 0.60 9.63
C LEU A 243 -8.49 0.98 8.33
N GLY A 244 -9.78 1.28 8.37
CA GLY A 244 -10.60 1.53 7.17
C GLY A 244 -10.66 0.29 6.27
N HIS A 245 -10.94 -0.89 6.86
CA HIS A 245 -11.18 -2.12 6.12
C HIS A 245 -12.65 -2.21 5.69
N ALA A 246 -12.89 -2.41 4.39
CA ALA A 246 -14.23 -2.58 3.85
C ALA A 246 -14.88 -3.90 4.34
N SER A 247 -14.07 -4.94 4.60
CA SER A 247 -14.54 -6.26 5.07
C SER A 247 -13.88 -6.63 6.40
N VAL A 248 -14.66 -7.26 7.28
CA VAL A 248 -14.17 -7.87 8.54
C VAL A 248 -13.16 -8.96 8.26
N THR A 249 -13.33 -9.74 7.19
CA THR A 249 -12.41 -10.80 6.76
C THR A 249 -10.97 -10.32 6.62
N SER A 250 -10.78 -9.05 6.23
CA SER A 250 -9.43 -8.44 6.16
C SER A 250 -8.82 -8.20 7.53
N THR A 251 -9.63 -8.10 8.58
CA THR A 251 -9.20 -7.84 9.96
C THR A 251 -9.07 -9.16 10.74
N VAL A 252 -9.92 -10.15 10.45
CA VAL A 252 -9.85 -11.50 11.08
C VAL A 252 -8.51 -12.20 10.82
N ARG A 253 -7.79 -11.85 9.76
CA ARG A 253 -6.44 -12.38 9.49
C ARG A 253 -5.39 -12.05 10.57
N TYR A 254 -5.71 -11.19 11.51
CA TYR A 254 -4.87 -10.85 12.67
C TYR A 254 -5.19 -11.67 13.92
N TYR A 255 -6.27 -12.47 13.89
CA TYR A 255 -6.53 -13.51 14.88
C TYR A 255 -5.67 -14.74 14.52
N VAL A 256 -4.58 -14.91 15.19
CA VAL A 256 -3.74 -16.11 15.16
C VAL A 256 -3.77 -16.74 16.53
#